data_4fb93bb57808dc1dfa6ffef46bb4be95
#
_entry.id   4fb93bb57808dc1dfa6ffef46bb4be95
#
_cell.length_a   1.000
_cell.length_b   1.000
_cell.length_c   1.000
_cell.angle_alpha   90.00
_cell.angle_beta   90.00
_cell.angle_gamma   90.00
#
_symmetry.space_group_name_H-M   'P 1'
#
loop_
_entity.id
_entity.type
_entity.pdbx_description
1 polymer ?
#
loop_
_entity_poly.entity_id
_entity_poly.type
_entity_poly.pdbx_seq_one_letter_code
_entity_poly.pdbx_strand_id
1 'polypeptide(L)'
;GIFVPSIQTYPKEFTITTGPFWSDAMEYINVNFFDAFEAIKVFFLQSLLLPVKKFFVGIPWAWGIIAIGLFAWKLAGWRMGILAFFLMSFIAASGLWSKAMVTIYLCGVSVFIATIIGIPLGIWAAERQGAGRVILGLMDTLQTLPSFVYLIPVVMLFRVGDFSAMIAVVLYALAPAVRYAAFGLKEVPEHLVEAARMAGCTPIQLLLRVKLPLATPQLLLGLNQTIMLALSMLVITALVGTRDLGQEVYIALTKANAGQGIVAGFCVAFIAIIADRVINASADKQKKRLGL
;
A
#
# COMPACT_ATOMS: atom_id res chain seq x y z
N GLY A 1 -27.68 47.64 -10.57
CA GLY A 1 -27.50 46.21 -10.70
C GLY A 1 -28.51 45.50 -9.81
N ILE A 2 -29.46 44.76 -10.39
CA ILE A 2 -30.43 43.98 -9.66
C ILE A 2 -29.64 42.75 -9.13
N PHE A 3 -29.28 42.79 -7.87
CA PHE A 3 -28.70 41.64 -7.16
C PHE A 3 -29.83 40.61 -6.95
N VAL A 4 -29.76 39.47 -7.63
CA VAL A 4 -30.65 38.35 -7.40
C VAL A 4 -29.92 37.38 -6.42
N PRO A 5 -30.26 37.36 -5.13
CA PRO A 5 -29.58 36.56 -4.11
C PRO A 5 -29.60 35.06 -4.41
N SER A 6 -30.60 34.58 -5.16
CA SER A 6 -30.75 33.18 -5.57
C SER A 6 -29.70 32.67 -6.59
N ILE A 7 -28.92 33.59 -7.21
CA ILE A 7 -27.83 33.21 -8.13
C ILE A 7 -26.50 32.99 -7.39
N GLN A 8 -26.34 33.64 -6.22
CA GLN A 8 -25.10 33.52 -5.43
C GLN A 8 -25.07 32.32 -4.48
N THR A 9 -26.25 31.88 -4.02
CA THR A 9 -26.36 30.73 -3.12
C THR A 9 -27.39 29.76 -3.67
N TYR A 10 -27.02 28.48 -3.74
CA TYR A 10 -27.98 27.43 -4.16
C TYR A 10 -29.17 27.41 -3.20
N PRO A 11 -30.43 27.43 -3.70
CA PRO A 11 -31.61 27.45 -2.84
C PRO A 11 -31.66 26.23 -1.91
N LYS A 12 -31.84 26.47 -0.63
CA LYS A 12 -31.88 25.41 0.39
C LYS A 12 -32.96 24.37 0.15
N GLU A 13 -34.06 24.77 -0.51
CA GLU A 13 -35.18 23.91 -0.87
C GLU A 13 -34.83 22.78 -1.84
N PHE A 14 -33.78 22.99 -2.68
CA PHE A 14 -33.28 22.00 -3.63
C PHE A 14 -32.03 21.28 -3.12
N THR A 15 -31.60 21.51 -1.88
CA THR A 15 -30.41 20.86 -1.32
C THR A 15 -30.74 19.41 -0.98
N ILE A 16 -30.13 18.47 -1.69
CA ILE A 16 -30.24 17.03 -1.41
C ILE A 16 -29.18 16.65 -0.37
N THR A 17 -29.61 16.38 0.86
CA THR A 17 -28.72 15.88 1.91
C THR A 17 -28.70 14.35 1.87
N THR A 18 -27.62 13.76 1.33
CA THR A 18 -27.43 12.32 1.32
C THR A 18 -26.76 11.78 2.58
N GLY A 19 -26.24 12.68 3.44
CA GLY A 19 -25.52 12.32 4.67
C GLY A 19 -26.28 11.35 5.58
N PRO A 20 -27.55 11.63 5.97
CA PRO A 20 -28.35 10.72 6.81
C PRO A 20 -28.45 9.32 6.23
N PHE A 21 -28.73 9.18 4.93
CA PHE A 21 -28.82 7.89 4.26
C PHE A 21 -27.54 7.05 4.44
N TRP A 22 -26.37 7.67 4.26
CA TRP A 22 -25.09 6.97 4.43
C TRP A 22 -24.82 6.64 5.89
N SER A 23 -25.20 7.52 6.83
CA SER A 23 -25.07 7.25 8.26
C SER A 23 -25.94 6.07 8.69
N ASP A 24 -27.20 6.04 8.28
CA ASP A 24 -28.15 4.96 8.60
C ASP A 24 -27.70 3.63 7.97
N ALA A 25 -27.22 3.66 6.73
CA ALA A 25 -26.68 2.49 6.06
C ALA A 25 -25.45 1.91 6.79
N MET A 26 -24.52 2.77 7.21
CA MET A 26 -23.32 2.36 7.95
C MET A 26 -23.68 1.85 9.35
N GLU A 27 -24.66 2.47 10.03
CA GLU A 27 -25.16 2.01 11.33
C GLU A 27 -25.81 0.65 11.20
N TYR A 28 -26.68 0.46 10.20
CA TYR A 28 -27.31 -0.83 9.91
C TYR A 28 -26.29 -1.93 9.69
N ILE A 29 -25.25 -1.66 8.87
CA ILE A 29 -24.17 -2.62 8.61
C ILE A 29 -23.40 -2.92 9.90
N ASN A 30 -23.08 -1.89 10.69
CA ASN A 30 -22.30 -2.07 11.92
C ASN A 30 -23.08 -2.88 12.97
N VAL A 31 -24.38 -2.63 13.14
CA VAL A 31 -25.21 -3.34 14.13
C VAL A 31 -25.45 -4.80 13.72
N ASN A 32 -25.81 -5.04 12.46
CA ASN A 32 -26.19 -6.39 12.03
C ASN A 32 -24.98 -7.32 11.75
N PHE A 33 -23.82 -6.78 11.42
CA PHE A 33 -22.62 -7.57 11.09
C PHE A 33 -21.47 -7.38 12.09
N PHE A 34 -21.74 -6.79 13.25
CA PHE A 34 -20.74 -6.49 14.27
C PHE A 34 -19.88 -7.72 14.64
N ASP A 35 -20.53 -8.83 14.97
CA ASP A 35 -19.84 -10.05 15.38
C ASP A 35 -18.95 -10.63 14.27
N ALA A 36 -19.40 -10.54 13.01
CA ALA A 36 -18.62 -10.99 11.88
C ALA A 36 -17.39 -10.10 11.67
N PHE A 37 -17.54 -8.78 11.74
CA PHE A 37 -16.40 -7.84 11.60
C PHE A 37 -15.42 -7.97 12.77
N GLU A 38 -15.90 -8.13 13.99
CA GLU A 38 -15.05 -8.33 15.15
C GLU A 38 -14.30 -9.67 15.06
N ALA A 39 -14.94 -10.75 14.62
CA ALA A 39 -14.30 -12.05 14.39
C ALA A 39 -13.20 -11.95 13.32
N ILE A 40 -13.45 -11.29 12.20
CA ILE A 40 -12.45 -11.05 11.14
C ILE A 40 -11.28 -10.25 11.69
N LYS A 41 -11.55 -9.16 12.40
CA LYS A 41 -10.53 -8.32 13.01
C LYS A 41 -9.67 -9.10 14.00
N VAL A 42 -10.29 -9.85 14.92
CA VAL A 42 -9.58 -10.65 15.92
C VAL A 42 -8.72 -11.72 15.25
N PHE A 43 -9.25 -12.39 14.22
CA PHE A 43 -8.49 -13.37 13.46
C PHE A 43 -7.23 -12.76 12.84
N PHE A 44 -7.34 -11.69 12.08
CA PHE A 44 -6.18 -11.05 11.46
C PHE A 44 -5.22 -10.44 12.49
N LEU A 45 -5.77 -9.90 13.57
CA LEU A 45 -4.98 -9.28 14.63
C LEU A 45 -4.13 -10.32 15.36
N GLN A 46 -4.70 -11.47 15.70
CA GLN A 46 -4.01 -12.52 16.44
C GLN A 46 -3.11 -13.39 15.55
N SER A 47 -3.55 -13.74 14.34
CA SER A 47 -2.81 -14.66 13.47
C SER A 47 -1.73 -13.97 12.64
N LEU A 48 -1.88 -12.67 12.32
CA LEU A 48 -0.97 -11.99 11.41
C LEU A 48 -0.31 -10.76 12.05
N LEU A 49 -1.11 -9.76 12.48
CA LEU A 49 -0.56 -8.48 12.91
C LEU A 49 0.29 -8.58 14.19
N LEU A 50 -0.22 -9.19 15.23
CA LEU A 50 0.48 -9.28 16.51
C LEU A 50 1.78 -10.11 16.44
N PRO A 51 1.82 -11.28 15.80
CA PRO A 51 3.07 -12.03 15.64
C PRO A 51 4.12 -11.27 14.84
N VAL A 52 3.73 -10.68 13.70
CA VAL A 52 4.64 -9.91 12.85
C VAL A 52 5.13 -8.65 13.58
N LYS A 53 4.23 -7.93 14.27
CA LYS A 53 4.60 -6.77 15.09
C LYS A 53 5.63 -7.14 16.17
N LYS A 54 5.36 -8.22 16.93
CA LYS A 54 6.28 -8.69 17.99
C LYS A 54 7.64 -9.05 17.41
N PHE A 55 7.68 -9.68 16.26
CA PHE A 55 8.92 -10.01 15.56
C PHE A 55 9.72 -8.74 15.23
N PHE A 56 9.13 -7.79 14.49
CA PHE A 56 9.84 -6.58 14.05
C PHE A 56 10.25 -5.67 15.22
N VAL A 57 9.36 -5.43 16.17
CA VAL A 57 9.64 -4.57 17.33
C VAL A 57 10.64 -5.22 18.28
N GLY A 58 10.69 -6.56 18.31
CA GLY A 58 11.64 -7.33 19.12
C GLY A 58 13.05 -7.40 18.54
N ILE A 59 13.28 -6.97 17.30
CA ILE A 59 14.62 -6.95 16.70
C ILE A 59 15.48 -5.86 17.36
N PRO A 60 16.61 -6.23 18.00
CA PRO A 60 17.55 -5.24 18.50
C PRO A 60 18.06 -4.34 17.38
N TRP A 61 18.20 -3.05 17.64
CA TRP A 61 18.55 -2.05 16.62
C TRP A 61 19.82 -2.42 15.83
N ALA A 62 20.86 -2.93 16.49
CA ALA A 62 22.11 -3.30 15.85
C ALA A 62 21.91 -4.44 14.81
N TRP A 63 21.17 -5.48 15.18
CA TRP A 63 20.86 -6.59 14.26
C TRP A 63 19.95 -6.15 13.11
N GLY A 64 19.00 -5.28 13.38
CA GLY A 64 18.12 -4.73 12.35
C GLY A 64 18.88 -3.90 11.32
N ILE A 65 19.82 -3.04 11.75
CA ILE A 65 20.66 -2.25 10.83
C ILE A 65 21.51 -3.17 9.97
N ILE A 66 22.18 -4.16 10.59
CA ILE A 66 23.03 -5.12 9.86
C ILE A 66 22.19 -5.93 8.87
N ALA A 67 21.04 -6.46 9.29
CA ALA A 67 20.17 -7.27 8.44
C ALA A 67 19.66 -6.50 7.22
N ILE A 68 19.16 -5.27 7.42
CA ILE A 68 18.67 -4.42 6.33
C ILE A 68 19.82 -4.00 5.41
N GLY A 69 20.98 -3.66 5.95
CA GLY A 69 22.18 -3.33 5.18
C GLY A 69 22.65 -4.49 4.30
N LEU A 70 22.75 -5.70 4.86
CA LEU A 70 23.11 -6.91 4.12
C LEU A 70 22.06 -7.29 3.06
N PHE A 71 20.78 -7.14 3.37
CA PHE A 71 19.70 -7.38 2.42
C PHE A 71 19.78 -6.42 1.23
N ALA A 72 19.98 -5.13 1.50
CA ALA A 72 20.16 -4.12 0.46
C ALA A 72 21.44 -4.38 -0.38
N TRP A 73 22.53 -4.79 0.26
CA TRP A 73 23.76 -5.16 -0.44
C TRP A 73 23.53 -6.34 -1.40
N LYS A 74 22.91 -7.41 -0.95
CA LYS A 74 22.65 -8.61 -1.75
C LYS A 74 21.79 -8.33 -2.98
N LEU A 75 20.80 -7.45 -2.87
CA LEU A 75 19.83 -7.16 -3.93
C LEU A 75 20.30 -6.03 -4.85
N ALA A 76 20.80 -4.94 -4.28
CA ALA A 76 21.11 -3.70 -5.01
C ALA A 76 22.61 -3.31 -5.03
N GLY A 77 23.47 -4.17 -4.48
CA GLY A 77 24.92 -3.97 -4.48
C GLY A 77 25.47 -3.23 -3.26
N TRP A 78 26.82 -3.23 -3.13
CA TRP A 78 27.53 -2.77 -1.93
C TRP A 78 27.26 -1.30 -1.56
N ARG A 79 27.14 -0.42 -2.58
CA ARG A 79 26.85 1.01 -2.38
C ARG A 79 25.50 1.21 -1.68
N MET A 80 24.49 0.42 -2.09
CA MET A 80 23.18 0.45 -1.45
C MET A 80 23.20 -0.14 -0.04
N GLY A 81 24.00 -1.18 0.20
CA GLY A 81 24.18 -1.73 1.55
C GLY A 81 24.73 -0.69 2.52
N ILE A 82 25.76 0.06 2.11
CA ILE A 82 26.35 1.16 2.90
C ILE A 82 25.33 2.28 3.12
N LEU A 83 24.62 2.71 2.08
CA LEU A 83 23.58 3.74 2.21
C LEU A 83 22.50 3.31 3.19
N ALA A 84 21.98 2.09 3.06
CA ALA A 84 20.96 1.56 3.95
C ALA A 84 21.45 1.49 5.41
N PHE A 85 22.71 1.09 5.62
CA PHE A 85 23.34 1.09 6.93
C PHE A 85 23.33 2.48 7.58
N PHE A 86 23.76 3.52 6.86
CA PHE A 86 23.78 4.90 7.37
C PHE A 86 22.37 5.44 7.63
N LEU A 87 21.43 5.22 6.71
CA LEU A 87 20.05 5.69 6.88
C LEU A 87 19.36 5.04 8.08
N MET A 88 19.53 3.72 8.26
CA MET A 88 18.97 3.01 9.42
C MET A 88 19.68 3.38 10.73
N SER A 89 20.98 3.67 10.68
CA SER A 89 21.73 4.17 11.84
C SER A 89 21.23 5.55 12.27
N PHE A 90 20.89 6.43 11.34
CA PHE A 90 20.27 7.71 11.65
C PHE A 90 18.92 7.52 12.37
N ILE A 91 18.06 6.60 11.88
CA ILE A 91 16.78 6.29 12.52
C ILE A 91 17.01 5.79 13.97
N ALA A 92 17.99 4.93 14.20
CA ALA A 92 18.32 4.46 15.53
C ALA A 92 18.85 5.60 16.43
N ALA A 93 19.75 6.44 15.91
CA ALA A 93 20.32 7.57 16.63
C ALA A 93 19.28 8.65 16.98
N SER A 94 18.23 8.81 16.17
CA SER A 94 17.11 9.72 16.44
C SER A 94 16.15 9.22 17.54
N GLY A 95 16.35 8.00 18.07
CA GLY A 95 15.47 7.40 19.08
C GLY A 95 14.13 6.87 18.55
N LEU A 96 13.94 6.89 17.24
CA LEU A 96 12.68 6.50 16.59
C LEU A 96 12.66 5.03 16.08
N TRP A 97 13.64 4.22 16.52
CA TRP A 97 13.78 2.82 16.06
C TRP A 97 12.52 2.00 16.19
N SER A 98 11.91 1.95 17.38
CA SER A 98 10.71 1.16 17.62
C SER A 98 9.54 1.59 16.72
N LYS A 99 9.38 2.89 16.48
CA LYS A 99 8.34 3.43 15.61
C LYS A 99 8.61 3.13 14.15
N ALA A 100 9.88 3.15 13.73
CA ALA A 100 10.29 2.72 12.40
C ALA A 100 9.98 1.23 12.17
N MET A 101 10.22 0.36 13.16
CA MET A 101 9.85 -1.05 13.07
C MET A 101 8.34 -1.26 12.99
N VAL A 102 7.54 -0.43 13.68
CA VAL A 102 6.08 -0.43 13.55
C VAL A 102 5.66 0.02 12.14
N THR A 103 6.27 1.05 11.57
CA THR A 103 6.01 1.48 10.19
C THR A 103 6.35 0.38 9.19
N ILE A 104 7.50 -0.26 9.34
CA ILE A 104 7.97 -1.33 8.44
C ILE A 104 7.02 -2.54 8.49
N TYR A 105 6.58 -2.97 9.69
CA TYR A 105 5.67 -4.11 9.78
C TYR A 105 4.30 -3.81 9.20
N LEU A 106 3.70 -2.63 9.51
CA LEU A 106 2.40 -2.25 8.97
C LEU A 106 2.44 -2.09 7.44
N CYS A 107 3.47 -1.40 6.93
CA CYS A 107 3.71 -1.29 5.50
C CYS A 107 3.86 -2.67 4.86
N GLY A 108 4.74 -3.52 5.40
CA GLY A 108 5.01 -4.84 4.87
C GLY A 108 3.78 -5.74 4.81
N VAL A 109 3.00 -5.81 5.90
CA VAL A 109 1.76 -6.60 5.94
C VAL A 109 0.72 -6.05 4.98
N SER A 110 0.52 -4.72 4.95
CA SER A 110 -0.47 -4.10 4.06
C SER A 110 -0.10 -4.30 2.59
N VAL A 111 1.15 -4.10 2.23
CA VAL A 111 1.66 -4.31 0.86
C VAL A 111 1.56 -5.78 0.44
N PHE A 112 1.87 -6.70 1.35
CA PHE A 112 1.73 -8.14 1.11
C PHE A 112 0.28 -8.51 0.78
N ILE A 113 -0.68 -8.03 1.57
CA ILE A 113 -2.11 -8.27 1.32
C ILE A 113 -2.55 -7.59 0.02
N ALA A 114 -2.17 -6.32 -0.20
CA ALA A 114 -2.51 -5.59 -1.42
C ALA A 114 -1.95 -6.29 -2.67
N THR A 115 -0.77 -6.89 -2.58
CA THR A 115 -0.14 -7.61 -3.68
C THR A 115 -0.82 -8.96 -3.94
N ILE A 116 -1.15 -9.71 -2.88
CA ILE A 116 -1.87 -11.01 -2.98
C ILE A 116 -3.25 -10.81 -3.62
N ILE A 117 -3.94 -9.74 -3.30
CA ILE A 117 -5.25 -9.42 -3.89
C ILE A 117 -5.07 -8.78 -5.26
N GLY A 118 -4.14 -7.85 -5.38
CA GLY A 118 -3.96 -7.01 -6.57
C GLY A 118 -3.45 -7.77 -7.79
N ILE A 119 -2.49 -8.68 -7.62
CA ILE A 119 -1.97 -9.47 -8.77
C ILE A 119 -3.06 -10.34 -9.40
N PRO A 120 -3.84 -11.17 -8.67
CA PRO A 120 -4.93 -11.94 -9.27
C PRO A 120 -6.00 -11.07 -9.94
N LEU A 121 -6.39 -9.95 -9.32
CA LEU A 121 -7.32 -9.00 -9.93
C LEU A 121 -6.75 -8.38 -11.21
N GLY A 122 -5.46 -8.05 -11.24
CA GLY A 122 -4.77 -7.54 -12.42
C GLY A 122 -4.68 -8.59 -13.53
N ILE A 123 -4.41 -9.85 -13.19
CA ILE A 123 -4.44 -10.96 -14.15
C ILE A 123 -5.84 -11.08 -14.77
N TRP A 124 -6.88 -11.07 -13.93
CA TRP A 124 -8.27 -11.13 -14.42
C TRP A 124 -8.64 -9.95 -15.31
N ALA A 125 -8.18 -8.74 -14.94
CA ALA A 125 -8.37 -7.54 -15.75
C ALA A 125 -7.61 -7.58 -17.09
N ALA A 126 -6.46 -8.28 -17.15
CA ALA A 126 -5.70 -8.46 -18.39
C ALA A 126 -6.34 -9.47 -19.33
N GLU A 127 -6.81 -10.60 -18.81
CA GLU A 127 -7.33 -11.73 -19.61
C GLU A 127 -8.76 -11.50 -20.10
N ARG A 128 -9.57 -10.66 -19.43
CA ARG A 128 -10.98 -10.41 -19.80
C ARG A 128 -11.27 -8.92 -19.95
N GLN A 129 -11.51 -8.46 -21.18
CA GLN A 129 -11.77 -7.04 -21.48
C GLN A 129 -12.93 -6.44 -20.68
N GLY A 130 -14.03 -7.19 -20.48
CA GLY A 130 -15.19 -6.75 -19.70
C GLY A 130 -14.83 -6.53 -18.22
N ALA A 131 -14.18 -7.52 -17.61
CA ALA A 131 -13.69 -7.43 -16.22
C ALA A 131 -12.63 -6.32 -16.08
N GLY A 132 -11.75 -6.18 -17.07
CA GLY A 132 -10.72 -5.15 -17.10
C GLY A 132 -11.28 -3.73 -16.99
N ARG A 133 -12.34 -3.41 -17.75
CA ARG A 133 -12.99 -2.09 -17.68
C ARG A 133 -13.57 -1.80 -16.29
N VAL A 134 -14.23 -2.78 -15.67
CA VAL A 134 -14.82 -2.61 -14.35
C VAL A 134 -13.73 -2.51 -13.27
N ILE A 135 -12.78 -3.45 -13.26
CA ILE A 135 -11.74 -3.50 -12.23
C ILE A 135 -10.86 -2.25 -12.30
N LEU A 136 -10.39 -1.86 -13.50
CA LEU A 136 -9.56 -0.67 -13.63
C LEU A 136 -10.33 0.61 -13.32
N GLY A 137 -11.61 0.70 -13.72
CA GLY A 137 -12.48 1.81 -13.34
C GLY A 137 -12.69 1.93 -11.82
N LEU A 138 -12.84 0.80 -11.11
CA LEU A 138 -12.86 0.79 -9.64
C LEU A 138 -11.53 1.27 -9.05
N MET A 139 -10.39 0.84 -9.61
CA MET A 139 -9.08 1.31 -9.15
C MET A 139 -8.90 2.81 -9.40
N ASP A 140 -9.42 3.35 -10.51
CA ASP A 140 -9.42 4.77 -10.79
C ASP A 140 -10.24 5.53 -9.74
N THR A 141 -11.44 5.07 -9.45
CA THR A 141 -12.30 5.65 -8.40
C THR A 141 -11.62 5.63 -7.04
N LEU A 142 -11.02 4.48 -6.67
CA LEU A 142 -10.28 4.38 -5.41
C LEU A 142 -9.12 5.38 -5.33
N GLN A 143 -8.38 5.66 -6.37
CA GLN A 143 -7.27 6.62 -6.33
C GLN A 143 -7.70 8.09 -6.42
N THR A 144 -8.88 8.39 -6.94
CA THR A 144 -9.39 9.76 -7.01
C THR A 144 -10.04 10.22 -5.71
N LEU A 145 -10.50 9.29 -4.88
CA LEU A 145 -11.06 9.62 -3.57
C LEU A 145 -9.95 10.16 -2.64
N PRO A 146 -10.22 11.24 -1.90
CA PRO A 146 -9.29 11.71 -0.87
C PRO A 146 -8.97 10.60 0.15
N SER A 147 -7.70 10.44 0.47
CA SER A 147 -7.22 9.35 1.35
C SER A 147 -7.91 9.29 2.72
N PHE A 148 -8.34 10.43 3.26
CA PHE A 148 -9.11 10.48 4.51
C PHE A 148 -10.48 9.82 4.43
N VAL A 149 -11.10 9.76 3.25
CA VAL A 149 -12.44 9.18 3.07
C VAL A 149 -12.43 7.68 3.39
N TYR A 150 -11.31 6.99 3.18
CA TYR A 150 -11.18 5.57 3.53
C TYR A 150 -11.20 5.31 5.03
N LEU A 151 -10.71 6.26 5.83
CA LEU A 151 -10.60 6.08 7.28
C LEU A 151 -11.97 6.06 7.95
N ILE A 152 -12.93 6.84 7.44
CA ILE A 152 -14.24 6.98 8.08
C ILE A 152 -14.97 5.63 8.17
N PRO A 153 -15.29 4.92 7.06
CA PRO A 153 -15.99 3.65 7.12
C PRO A 153 -15.17 2.57 7.84
N VAL A 154 -13.86 2.55 7.64
CA VAL A 154 -12.99 1.54 8.26
C VAL A 154 -12.96 1.69 9.78
N VAL A 155 -12.91 2.93 10.30
CA VAL A 155 -12.93 3.17 11.74
C VAL A 155 -14.33 2.89 12.33
N MET A 156 -15.39 3.21 11.62
CA MET A 156 -16.75 2.91 12.05
C MET A 156 -16.99 1.40 12.20
N LEU A 157 -16.45 0.59 11.28
CA LEU A 157 -16.64 -0.87 11.28
C LEU A 157 -15.67 -1.61 12.20
N PHE A 158 -14.40 -1.19 12.25
CA PHE A 158 -13.33 -1.94 12.93
C PHE A 158 -12.70 -1.21 14.13
N ARG A 159 -13.20 -0.02 14.44
CA ARG A 159 -12.68 0.87 15.49
C ARG A 159 -11.24 1.32 15.22
N VAL A 160 -10.67 2.05 16.16
CA VAL A 160 -9.30 2.58 16.10
C VAL A 160 -8.26 1.48 16.33
N GLY A 161 -7.16 1.45 15.57
CA GLY A 161 -6.04 0.52 15.79
C GLY A 161 -5.33 0.06 14.52
N ASP A 162 -4.32 -0.79 14.72
CA ASP A 162 -3.45 -1.29 13.65
C ASP A 162 -4.20 -2.03 12.54
N PHE A 163 -5.30 -2.74 12.87
CA PHE A 163 -6.10 -3.45 11.88
C PHE A 163 -6.85 -2.50 10.94
N SER A 164 -7.44 -1.45 11.49
CA SER A 164 -8.12 -0.41 10.68
C SER A 164 -7.13 0.34 9.79
N ALA A 165 -5.95 0.65 10.34
CA ALA A 165 -4.88 1.24 9.55
C ALA A 165 -4.45 0.33 8.39
N MET A 166 -4.25 -0.97 8.65
CA MET A 166 -3.91 -1.95 7.63
C MET A 166 -4.94 -1.98 6.50
N ILE A 167 -6.24 -2.06 6.81
CA ILE A 167 -7.30 -2.07 5.79
C ILE A 167 -7.28 -0.79 4.96
N ALA A 168 -7.19 0.38 5.59
CA ALA A 168 -7.14 1.65 4.89
C ALA A 168 -5.93 1.76 3.96
N VAL A 169 -4.75 1.29 4.42
CA VAL A 169 -3.54 1.23 3.60
C VAL A 169 -3.70 0.25 2.45
N VAL A 170 -4.28 -0.94 2.68
CA VAL A 170 -4.54 -1.94 1.62
C VAL A 170 -5.44 -1.36 0.54
N LEU A 171 -6.56 -0.75 0.91
CA LEU A 171 -7.50 -0.16 -0.05
C LEU A 171 -6.83 0.92 -0.91
N TYR A 172 -6.03 1.78 -0.29
CA TYR A 172 -5.34 2.86 -1.00
C TYR A 172 -4.21 2.36 -1.91
N ALA A 173 -3.42 1.39 -1.43
CA ALA A 173 -2.26 0.86 -2.13
C ALA A 173 -2.58 -0.30 -3.09
N LEU A 174 -3.83 -0.77 -3.15
CA LEU A 174 -4.26 -1.87 -4.02
C LEU A 174 -4.17 -1.50 -5.51
N ALA A 175 -4.50 -0.25 -5.85
CA ALA A 175 -4.63 0.17 -7.23
C ALA A 175 -3.34 0.01 -8.08
N PRO A 176 -2.14 0.41 -7.65
CA PRO A 176 -0.93 0.15 -8.42
C PRO A 176 -0.65 -1.35 -8.57
N ALA A 177 -0.86 -2.17 -7.53
CA ALA A 177 -0.66 -3.62 -7.63
C ALA A 177 -1.52 -4.23 -8.75
N VAL A 178 -2.80 -3.84 -8.84
CA VAL A 178 -3.72 -4.28 -9.91
C VAL A 178 -3.29 -3.75 -11.29
N ARG A 179 -3.01 -2.45 -11.38
CA ARG A 179 -2.69 -1.81 -12.67
C ARG A 179 -1.41 -2.33 -13.28
N TYR A 180 -0.33 -2.41 -12.50
CA TYR A 180 0.94 -2.92 -13.02
C TYR A 180 0.89 -4.41 -13.35
N ALA A 181 0.08 -5.21 -12.63
CA ALA A 181 -0.16 -6.59 -13.00
C ALA A 181 -0.93 -6.70 -14.32
N ALA A 182 -2.00 -5.93 -14.50
CA ALA A 182 -2.77 -5.92 -15.73
C ALA A 182 -1.95 -5.41 -16.92
N PHE A 183 -1.19 -4.33 -16.72
CA PHE A 183 -0.37 -3.71 -17.74
C PHE A 183 0.81 -4.61 -18.14
N GLY A 184 1.55 -5.14 -17.18
CA GLY A 184 2.69 -6.01 -17.45
C GLY A 184 2.33 -7.29 -18.21
N LEU A 185 1.13 -7.84 -17.96
CA LEU A 185 0.66 -9.00 -18.72
C LEU A 185 0.23 -8.65 -20.15
N LYS A 186 -0.27 -7.43 -20.38
CA LYS A 186 -0.64 -6.95 -21.73
C LYS A 186 0.57 -6.53 -22.56
N GLU A 187 1.66 -6.14 -21.93
CA GLU A 187 2.92 -5.77 -22.61
C GLU A 187 3.75 -6.96 -23.07
N VAL A 188 3.39 -8.19 -22.68
CA VAL A 188 4.10 -9.39 -23.16
C VAL A 188 4.00 -9.47 -24.67
N PRO A 189 5.15 -9.57 -25.41
CA PRO A 189 5.17 -9.59 -26.86
C PRO A 189 4.32 -10.72 -27.44
N GLU A 190 3.43 -10.38 -28.39
CA GLU A 190 2.45 -11.31 -28.95
C GLU A 190 3.09 -12.52 -29.61
N HIS A 191 4.22 -12.32 -30.31
CA HIS A 191 4.97 -13.41 -30.96
C HIS A 191 5.42 -14.49 -29.97
N LEU A 192 5.73 -14.15 -28.70
CA LEU A 192 6.09 -15.13 -27.69
C LEU A 192 4.86 -15.89 -27.17
N VAL A 193 3.71 -15.21 -27.11
CA VAL A 193 2.43 -15.81 -26.74
C VAL A 193 1.98 -16.79 -27.84
N GLU A 194 2.10 -16.41 -29.12
CA GLU A 194 1.79 -17.26 -30.26
C GLU A 194 2.72 -18.48 -30.35
N ALA A 195 4.02 -18.28 -30.20
CA ALA A 195 4.99 -19.38 -30.19
C ALA A 195 4.66 -20.41 -29.08
N ALA A 196 4.29 -19.94 -27.89
CA ALA A 196 3.90 -20.83 -26.79
C ALA A 196 2.59 -21.59 -27.08
N ARG A 197 1.63 -20.95 -27.75
CA ARG A 197 0.39 -21.62 -28.21
C ARG A 197 0.67 -22.67 -29.26
N MET A 198 1.53 -22.36 -30.23
CA MET A 198 1.98 -23.31 -31.25
C MET A 198 2.70 -24.53 -30.66
N ALA A 199 3.43 -24.31 -29.55
CA ALA A 199 4.08 -25.38 -28.77
C ALA A 199 3.10 -26.20 -27.92
N GLY A 200 1.76 -25.94 -27.99
CA GLY A 200 0.74 -26.70 -27.29
C GLY A 200 0.54 -26.33 -25.81
N CYS A 201 0.99 -25.14 -25.39
CA CYS A 201 0.77 -24.68 -24.01
C CYS A 201 -0.72 -24.49 -23.72
N THR A 202 -1.17 -25.06 -22.59
CA THR A 202 -2.49 -24.76 -22.03
C THR A 202 -2.58 -23.32 -21.55
N PRO A 203 -3.78 -22.70 -21.40
CA PRO A 203 -3.92 -21.32 -20.90
C PRO A 203 -3.20 -21.07 -19.55
N ILE A 204 -3.25 -22.05 -18.64
CA ILE A 204 -2.57 -21.93 -17.34
C ILE A 204 -1.04 -22.01 -17.51
N GLN A 205 -0.54 -22.88 -18.37
CA GLN A 205 0.89 -22.97 -18.69
C GLN A 205 1.38 -21.69 -19.36
N LEU A 206 0.61 -21.14 -20.28
CA LEU A 206 0.89 -19.86 -20.94
C LEU A 206 1.00 -18.73 -19.92
N LEU A 207 0.05 -18.64 -18.98
CA LEU A 207 0.07 -17.64 -17.92
C LEU A 207 1.29 -17.80 -17.01
N LEU A 208 1.48 -19.01 -16.42
CA LEU A 208 2.48 -19.22 -15.37
C LEU A 208 3.92 -19.33 -15.89
N ARG A 209 4.11 -19.89 -17.10
CA ARG A 209 5.45 -20.16 -17.65
C ARG A 209 5.95 -19.13 -18.64
N VAL A 210 5.06 -18.34 -19.23
CA VAL A 210 5.41 -17.35 -20.25
C VAL A 210 5.04 -15.93 -19.81
N LYS A 211 3.76 -15.64 -19.61
CA LYS A 211 3.31 -14.27 -19.34
C LYS A 211 3.82 -13.73 -17.99
N LEU A 212 3.64 -14.47 -16.89
CA LEU A 212 4.06 -14.00 -15.55
C LEU A 212 5.57 -13.80 -15.43
N PRO A 213 6.44 -14.73 -15.90
CA PRO A 213 7.88 -14.49 -15.87
C PRO A 213 8.29 -13.25 -16.67
N LEU A 214 7.72 -13.03 -17.86
CA LEU A 214 8.00 -11.87 -18.70
C LEU A 214 7.43 -10.56 -18.11
N ALA A 215 6.31 -10.63 -17.41
CA ALA A 215 5.70 -9.50 -16.71
C ALA A 215 6.39 -9.16 -15.36
N THR A 216 7.31 -10.02 -14.85
CA THR A 216 7.93 -9.84 -13.54
C THR A 216 8.57 -8.46 -13.33
N PRO A 217 9.29 -7.85 -14.29
CA PRO A 217 9.81 -6.49 -14.12
C PRO A 217 8.71 -5.47 -13.83
N GLN A 218 7.59 -5.53 -14.54
CA GLN A 218 6.45 -4.64 -14.32
C GLN A 218 5.76 -4.91 -12.98
N LEU A 219 5.66 -6.18 -12.57
CA LEU A 219 5.13 -6.54 -11.25
C LEU A 219 6.00 -5.96 -10.12
N LEU A 220 7.33 -5.96 -10.27
CA LEU A 220 8.24 -5.36 -9.30
C LEU A 220 8.10 -3.83 -9.25
N LEU A 221 7.92 -3.17 -10.39
CA LEU A 221 7.60 -1.74 -10.42
C LEU A 221 6.26 -1.45 -9.76
N GLY A 222 5.26 -2.30 -9.99
CA GLY A 222 3.97 -2.24 -9.30
C GLY A 222 4.11 -2.40 -7.78
N LEU A 223 4.92 -3.35 -7.33
CA LEU A 223 5.24 -3.53 -5.92
C LEU A 223 5.90 -2.28 -5.33
N ASN A 224 6.83 -1.67 -6.05
CA ASN A 224 7.47 -0.42 -5.63
C ASN A 224 6.44 0.70 -5.42
N GLN A 225 5.56 0.92 -6.39
CA GLN A 225 4.51 1.95 -6.29
C GLN A 225 3.51 1.63 -5.16
N THR A 226 3.19 0.36 -4.95
CA THR A 226 2.34 -0.08 -3.84
C THR A 226 2.97 0.28 -2.49
N ILE A 227 4.28 0.06 -2.32
CA ILE A 227 5.01 0.44 -1.09
C ILE A 227 5.02 1.96 -0.89
N MET A 228 5.28 2.75 -1.96
CA MET A 228 5.29 4.21 -1.86
C MET A 228 3.94 4.75 -1.42
N LEU A 229 2.84 4.27 -2.00
CA LEU A 229 1.50 4.66 -1.59
C LEU A 229 1.15 4.15 -0.19
N ALA A 230 1.56 2.94 0.18
CA ALA A 230 1.37 2.42 1.53
C ALA A 230 2.06 3.27 2.60
N LEU A 231 3.33 3.66 2.38
CA LEU A 231 4.06 4.55 3.30
C LEU A 231 3.41 5.93 3.40
N SER A 232 2.94 6.49 2.29
CA SER A 232 2.22 7.77 2.29
C SER A 232 0.92 7.69 3.10
N MET A 233 0.16 6.59 2.92
CA MET A 233 -1.09 6.39 3.65
C MET A 233 -0.85 6.13 5.14
N LEU A 234 0.24 5.46 5.53
CA LEU A 234 0.59 5.22 6.94
C LEU A 234 0.77 6.51 7.72
N VAL A 235 1.29 7.57 7.12
CA VAL A 235 1.37 8.89 7.78
C VAL A 235 -0.03 9.41 8.13
N ILE A 236 -1.00 9.15 7.26
CA ILE A 236 -2.41 9.57 7.46
C ILE A 236 -3.10 8.67 8.49
N THR A 237 -2.79 7.37 8.53
CA THR A 237 -3.37 6.43 9.50
C THR A 237 -2.92 6.67 10.95
N ALA A 238 -1.97 7.57 11.18
CA ALA A 238 -1.68 8.10 12.51
C ALA A 238 -2.94 8.63 13.22
N LEU A 239 -3.91 9.15 12.48
CA LEU A 239 -5.20 9.61 13.00
C LEU A 239 -6.07 8.49 13.57
N VAL A 240 -5.83 7.25 13.16
CA VAL A 240 -6.56 6.07 13.67
C VAL A 240 -5.75 5.29 14.71
N GLY A 241 -4.80 5.95 15.36
CA GLY A 241 -4.13 5.47 16.57
C GLY A 241 -3.00 4.48 16.34
N THR A 242 -2.39 4.45 15.15
CA THR A 242 -1.13 3.73 14.93
C THR A 242 0.01 4.39 15.72
N ARG A 243 0.91 3.57 16.27
CA ARG A 243 2.08 4.05 17.04
C ARG A 243 3.35 3.95 16.20
N ASP A 244 3.29 4.44 15.00
CA ASP A 244 4.35 4.40 13.98
C ASP A 244 5.05 5.75 13.80
N LEU A 245 5.90 5.88 12.79
CA LEU A 245 6.56 7.15 12.44
C LEU A 245 5.55 8.22 12.00
N GLY A 246 4.44 7.83 11.37
CA GLY A 246 3.37 8.76 11.00
C GLY A 246 2.77 9.46 12.21
N GLN A 247 2.64 8.77 13.34
CA GLN A 247 2.18 9.37 14.59
C GLN A 247 3.14 10.45 15.09
N GLU A 248 4.47 10.28 14.93
CA GLU A 248 5.43 11.32 15.31
C GLU A 248 5.32 12.56 14.44
N VAL A 249 5.11 12.37 13.13
CA VAL A 249 4.84 13.49 12.21
C VAL A 249 3.57 14.23 12.64
N TYR A 250 2.51 13.50 12.96
CA TYR A 250 1.23 14.09 13.41
C TYR A 250 1.37 14.84 14.74
N ILE A 251 2.07 14.25 15.74
CA ILE A 251 2.32 14.89 17.03
C ILE A 251 3.16 16.17 16.85
N ALA A 252 4.16 16.13 15.98
CA ALA A 252 4.98 17.29 15.69
C ALA A 252 4.17 18.41 15.04
N LEU A 253 3.25 18.07 14.13
CA LEU A 253 2.34 19.01 13.50
C LEU A 253 1.42 19.67 14.52
N THR A 254 0.77 18.90 15.40
CA THR A 254 -0.15 19.41 16.42
C THR A 254 0.54 20.29 17.46
N LYS A 255 1.83 20.02 17.75
CA LYS A 255 2.66 20.81 18.66
C LYS A 255 3.41 21.94 17.99
N ALA A 256 3.26 22.15 16.69
CA ALA A 256 4.03 23.08 15.86
C ALA A 256 5.58 22.90 16.07
N ASN A 257 6.03 21.67 16.31
CA ASN A 257 7.45 21.35 16.53
C ASN A 257 8.11 20.94 15.21
N ALA A 258 8.65 21.93 14.48
CA ALA A 258 9.29 21.71 13.20
C ALA A 258 10.48 20.73 13.27
N GLY A 259 11.28 20.78 14.32
CA GLY A 259 12.44 19.90 14.47
C GLY A 259 12.05 18.42 14.57
N GLN A 260 11.07 18.09 15.42
CA GLN A 260 10.56 16.73 15.55
C GLN A 260 9.89 16.26 14.26
N GLY A 261 9.13 17.12 13.60
CA GLY A 261 8.44 16.79 12.35
C GLY A 261 9.41 16.48 11.19
N ILE A 262 10.47 17.28 11.05
CA ILE A 262 11.51 17.06 10.02
C ILE A 262 12.23 15.75 10.27
N VAL A 263 12.66 15.45 11.51
CA VAL A 263 13.36 14.21 11.83
C VAL A 263 12.47 12.99 11.58
N ALA A 264 11.21 13.02 12.01
CA ALA A 264 10.26 11.94 11.77
C ALA A 264 9.98 11.74 10.27
N GLY A 265 9.82 12.85 9.53
CA GLY A 265 9.65 12.84 8.07
C GLY A 265 10.85 12.24 7.34
N PHE A 266 12.08 12.59 7.73
CA PHE A 266 13.28 11.96 7.19
C PHE A 266 13.34 10.46 7.48
N CYS A 267 12.95 10.01 8.67
CA CYS A 267 12.90 8.59 8.98
C CYS A 267 11.94 7.81 8.05
N VAL A 268 10.76 8.37 7.75
CA VAL A 268 9.82 7.77 6.76
C VAL A 268 10.45 7.78 5.37
N ALA A 269 11.03 8.90 4.94
CA ALA A 269 11.66 9.03 3.64
C ALA A 269 12.84 8.05 3.47
N PHE A 270 13.62 7.80 4.51
CA PHE A 270 14.75 6.87 4.47
C PHE A 270 14.29 5.42 4.27
N ILE A 271 13.22 5.01 4.95
CA ILE A 271 12.59 3.70 4.72
C ILE A 271 12.12 3.60 3.26
N ALA A 272 11.45 4.64 2.75
CA ALA A 272 10.98 4.70 1.38
C ALA A 272 12.13 4.60 0.37
N ILE A 273 13.22 5.35 0.56
CA ILE A 273 14.41 5.32 -0.30
C ILE A 273 15.05 3.93 -0.33
N ILE A 274 15.19 3.28 0.82
CA ILE A 274 15.76 1.92 0.88
C ILE A 274 14.88 0.95 0.11
N ALA A 275 13.57 0.97 0.32
CA ALA A 275 12.63 0.11 -0.37
C ALA A 275 12.65 0.35 -1.90
N ASP A 276 12.56 1.62 -2.33
CA ASP A 276 12.60 2.02 -3.74
C ASP A 276 13.85 1.50 -4.44
N ARG A 277 15.02 1.80 -3.91
CA ARG A 277 16.30 1.43 -4.53
C ARG A 277 16.50 -0.08 -4.61
N VAL A 278 16.11 -0.82 -3.58
CA VAL A 278 16.22 -2.28 -3.54
C VAL A 278 15.31 -2.93 -4.57
N ILE A 279 14.06 -2.46 -4.68
CA ILE A 279 13.10 -3.03 -5.62
C ILE A 279 13.44 -2.67 -7.07
N ASN A 280 13.80 -1.41 -7.35
CA ASN A 280 14.22 -1.00 -8.70
C ASN A 280 15.46 -1.76 -9.16
N ALA A 281 16.46 -1.94 -8.31
CA ALA A 281 17.62 -2.76 -8.64
C ALA A 281 17.26 -4.23 -8.94
N SER A 282 16.26 -4.76 -8.23
CA SER A 282 15.74 -6.12 -8.47
C SER A 282 15.00 -6.21 -9.81
N ALA A 283 14.21 -5.19 -10.15
CA ALA A 283 13.50 -5.09 -11.43
C ALA A 283 14.48 -4.98 -12.60
N ASP A 284 15.51 -4.14 -12.50
CA ASP A 284 16.55 -3.98 -13.52
C ASP A 284 17.35 -5.28 -13.74
N LYS A 285 17.67 -6.00 -12.65
CA LYS A 285 18.34 -7.28 -12.72
C LYS A 285 17.48 -8.34 -13.44
N GLN A 286 16.17 -8.30 -13.21
CA GLN A 286 15.26 -9.21 -13.88
C GLN A 286 15.07 -8.85 -15.36
N LYS A 287 14.97 -7.57 -15.70
CA LYS A 287 14.98 -7.09 -17.10
C LYS A 287 16.16 -7.63 -17.86
N LYS A 288 17.37 -7.41 -17.32
CA LYS A 288 18.62 -7.88 -17.94
C LYS A 288 18.66 -9.41 -18.14
N ARG A 289 18.09 -10.18 -17.20
CA ARG A 289 18.01 -11.65 -17.32
C ARG A 289 17.06 -12.11 -18.43
N LEU A 290 16.04 -11.33 -18.72
CA LEU A 290 15.06 -11.62 -19.77
C LEU A 290 15.50 -11.08 -21.14
N GLY A 291 16.61 -10.36 -21.23
CA GLY A 291 17.06 -9.73 -22.47
C GLY A 291 16.21 -8.55 -22.93
N LEU A 292 15.48 -7.90 -21.98
CA LEU A 292 14.59 -6.77 -22.19
C LEU A 292 15.26 -5.43 -21.88
#